data_4b3716482e6ad4e432feeb5cbb2e1571
#
_entry.id   4b3716482e6ad4e432feeb5cbb2e1571
#
_cell.length_a   1.000
_cell.length_b   1.000
_cell.length_c   1.000
_cell.angle_alpha   90.00
_cell.angle_beta   90.00
_cell.angle_gamma   90.00
#
_symmetry.space_group_name_H-M   'P 1'
#
loop_
_entity.id
_entity.type
_entity.pdbx_description
1 polymer ?
#
loop_
_entity_poly.entity_id
_entity_poly.type
_entity_poly.pdbx_seq_one_letter_code
_entity_poly.pdbx_strand_id
1 'polypeptide(L)'
;MKRREFIKDICSVTGAVMLTGCVSCGAANRQDKEKGEKNMFVVRIAEIEVHPEWLEAYLAAAGTVGAESVAKEPGVVCIFPMQKKESPTSIRIVEIYRSEEAYKEHLATPHFRKYKEGTPHMIKSLKLVPMQPLDPAHADRIFKKWLLQ
;
A
#
# COMPACT_ATOMS: atom_id res chain seq x y z
N MET A 1 28.30 -10.14 -8.61
CA MET A 1 28.45 -9.00 -7.68
C MET A 1 27.14 -8.77 -6.96
N LYS A 2 27.16 -8.96 -5.66
CA LYS A 2 26.27 -8.61 -4.53
C LYS A 2 24.76 -8.36 -4.78
N ARG A 3 24.00 -9.45 -4.70
CA ARG A 3 22.56 -9.47 -4.40
C ARG A 3 22.37 -9.57 -2.88
N ARG A 4 22.40 -8.48 -2.16
CA ARG A 4 22.01 -8.44 -0.75
C ARG A 4 21.96 -7.00 -0.29
N GLU A 5 20.78 -6.36 -0.37
CA GLU A 5 20.39 -5.23 0.48
C GLU A 5 19.02 -4.64 0.06
N PHE A 6 17.94 -5.41 0.24
CA PHE A 6 16.59 -4.90 0.01
C PHE A 6 15.60 -5.24 1.14
N ILE A 7 16.14 -5.66 2.29
CA ILE A 7 15.28 -5.96 3.45
C ILE A 7 16.01 -5.48 4.71
N LYS A 8 16.03 -4.17 4.96
CA LYS A 8 16.38 -3.63 6.28
C LYS A 8 15.86 -2.21 6.40
N ASP A 9 14.59 -2.04 6.63
CA ASP A 9 14.06 -0.85 7.30
C ASP A 9 12.71 -1.19 7.94
N ILE A 10 12.78 -2.09 8.94
CA ILE A 10 11.73 -2.22 9.94
C ILE A 10 12.42 -2.50 11.28
N CYS A 11 12.25 -1.58 12.22
CA CYS A 11 12.53 -1.64 13.63
C CYS A 11 13.99 -1.57 14.11
N SER A 12 14.36 -0.42 14.68
CA SER A 12 15.01 -0.39 15.98
C SER A 12 14.81 0.98 16.63
N VAL A 13 14.00 1.04 17.65
CA VAL A 13 14.06 2.12 18.67
C VAL A 13 14.14 1.42 20.00
N THR A 14 15.34 1.35 20.53
CA THR A 14 15.61 0.99 21.94
C THR A 14 15.93 2.26 22.71
N GLY A 15 15.26 2.40 23.85
CA GLY A 15 15.28 3.60 24.67
C GLY A 15 16.55 3.82 25.49
N ALA A 16 16.66 5.01 26.05
CA ALA A 16 17.36 5.28 27.31
C ALA A 16 16.70 6.46 28.02
N VAL A 17 16.32 6.20 29.25
CA VAL A 17 15.78 7.13 30.23
C VAL A 17 16.94 7.90 30.85
N MET A 18 16.79 9.23 31.05
CA MET A 18 17.35 9.96 32.21
C MET A 18 16.50 11.18 32.55
N LEU A 19 16.19 11.27 33.85
CA LEU A 19 15.46 12.28 34.57
C LEU A 19 16.26 13.58 34.71
N THR A 20 15.60 14.73 34.67
CA THR A 20 15.49 15.71 35.80
C THR A 20 14.95 17.06 35.33
N GLY A 21 14.03 17.63 36.11
CA GLY A 21 13.91 19.09 36.28
C GLY A 21 12.63 19.76 35.79
N CYS A 22 11.74 20.07 36.72
CA CYS A 22 10.56 20.96 36.63
C CYS A 22 10.81 22.27 35.88
N VAL A 23 9.80 22.72 35.09
CA VAL A 23 9.10 23.99 35.26
C VAL A 23 7.77 23.94 34.50
N SER A 24 6.69 24.22 35.23
CA SER A 24 5.31 24.42 34.78
C SER A 24 5.20 25.59 33.81
N CYS A 25 4.65 25.35 32.61
CA CYS A 25 3.85 26.32 31.85
C CYS A 25 3.18 25.61 30.67
N GLY A 26 1.85 25.56 30.69
CA GLY A 26 0.97 25.53 29.50
C GLY A 26 1.23 24.46 28.44
N ALA A 27 1.19 23.19 28.76
CA ALA A 27 1.13 22.13 27.73
C ALA A 27 -0.30 21.96 27.24
N ALA A 28 -0.67 22.69 26.19
CA ALA A 28 -1.80 22.32 25.36
C ALA A 28 -1.56 20.89 24.86
N ASN A 29 -2.48 20.04 25.24
CA ASN A 29 -2.47 18.60 25.15
C ASN A 29 -2.16 18.12 23.71
N ARG A 30 -0.95 17.59 23.48
CA ARG A 30 -0.57 16.92 22.22
C ARG A 30 -1.23 15.56 22.04
N GLN A 31 -1.98 15.08 23.03
CA GLN A 31 -2.63 13.77 22.99
C GLN A 31 -3.94 13.75 22.20
N ASP A 32 -4.56 14.94 21.96
CA ASP A 32 -5.79 15.00 21.16
C ASP A 32 -5.55 14.96 19.65
N LYS A 33 -4.30 15.12 19.19
CA LYS A 33 -3.94 15.00 17.76
C LYS A 33 -3.72 13.57 17.29
N GLU A 34 -3.34 12.65 18.17
CA GLU A 34 -3.12 11.25 17.80
C GLU A 34 -4.40 10.42 17.71
N LYS A 35 -5.50 10.89 18.31
CA LYS A 35 -6.78 10.18 18.33
C LYS A 35 -7.62 10.38 17.06
N GLY A 36 -7.28 11.39 16.24
CA GLY A 36 -7.96 11.69 14.97
C GLY A 36 -7.42 10.94 13.75
N GLU A 37 -6.24 10.34 13.83
CA GLU A 37 -5.56 9.70 12.70
C GLU A 37 -5.84 8.20 12.54
N LYS A 38 -6.59 7.59 13.46
CA LYS A 38 -6.71 6.13 13.58
C LYS A 38 -7.65 5.46 12.56
N ASN A 39 -8.23 6.21 11.63
CA ASN A 39 -9.12 5.69 10.59
C ASN A 39 -8.83 6.24 9.19
N MET A 40 -7.59 6.55 8.89
CA MET A 40 -7.25 7.05 7.57
C MET A 40 -6.92 5.88 6.64
N PHE A 41 -7.57 5.86 5.47
CA PHE A 41 -7.25 4.93 4.39
C PHE A 41 -5.75 4.93 4.10
N VAL A 42 -5.19 3.75 3.88
CA VAL A 42 -3.88 3.62 3.27
C VAL A 42 -4.07 3.68 1.76
N VAL A 43 -3.50 4.69 1.12
CA VAL A 43 -3.56 4.86 -0.33
C VAL A 43 -2.14 4.82 -0.89
N ARG A 44 -1.96 4.05 -1.96
CA ARG A 44 -0.68 3.90 -2.64
C ARG A 44 -0.85 3.83 -4.14
N ILE A 45 0.22 4.17 -4.84
CA ILE A 45 0.41 3.84 -6.24
C ILE A 45 1.66 2.97 -6.36
N ALA A 46 1.49 1.75 -6.84
CA ALA A 46 2.62 0.93 -7.25
C ALA A 46 3.00 1.31 -8.69
N GLU A 47 4.23 1.76 -8.88
CA GLU A 47 4.83 2.04 -10.17
C GLU A 47 5.75 0.88 -10.53
N ILE A 48 5.41 0.16 -11.60
CA ILE A 48 6.06 -1.10 -11.95
C ILE A 48 6.49 -1.04 -13.42
N GLU A 49 7.74 -1.41 -13.66
CA GLU A 49 8.24 -1.68 -15.00
C GLU A 49 8.48 -3.19 -15.13
N VAL A 50 7.89 -3.78 -16.15
CA VAL A 50 7.93 -5.22 -16.42
C VAL A 50 8.91 -5.51 -17.55
N HIS A 51 9.63 -6.62 -17.49
CA HIS A 51 10.40 -7.11 -18.62
C HIS A 51 9.46 -7.50 -19.76
N PRO A 52 9.71 -7.07 -21.01
CA PRO A 52 8.80 -7.30 -22.14
C PRO A 52 8.42 -8.77 -22.35
N GLU A 53 9.37 -9.68 -22.16
CA GLU A 53 9.20 -11.11 -22.30
C GLU A 53 8.24 -11.73 -21.26
N TRP A 54 8.00 -11.04 -20.14
CA TRP A 54 7.12 -11.48 -19.06
C TRP A 54 5.80 -10.72 -18.99
N LEU A 55 5.54 -9.81 -19.94
CA LEU A 55 4.43 -8.88 -19.84
C LEU A 55 3.08 -9.61 -19.67
N GLU A 56 2.75 -10.55 -20.54
CA GLU A 56 1.47 -11.28 -20.51
C GLU A 56 1.31 -12.08 -19.20
N ALA A 57 2.37 -12.75 -18.75
CA ALA A 57 2.35 -13.52 -17.52
C ALA A 57 2.15 -12.60 -16.29
N TYR A 58 2.81 -11.43 -16.31
CA TYR A 58 2.67 -10.44 -15.25
C TYR A 58 1.25 -9.84 -15.20
N LEU A 59 0.68 -9.48 -16.36
CA LEU A 59 -0.68 -8.93 -16.43
C LEU A 59 -1.71 -9.92 -15.88
N ALA A 60 -1.57 -11.20 -16.24
CA ALA A 60 -2.43 -12.26 -15.71
C ALA A 60 -2.30 -12.41 -14.18
N ALA A 61 -1.06 -12.40 -13.66
CA ALA A 61 -0.81 -12.51 -12.21
C ALA A 61 -1.35 -11.31 -11.44
N ALA A 62 -1.09 -10.09 -11.93
CA ALA A 62 -1.55 -8.85 -11.30
C ALA A 62 -3.09 -8.72 -11.33
N GLY A 63 -3.72 -9.09 -12.45
CA GLY A 63 -5.18 -9.12 -12.56
C GLY A 63 -5.81 -10.11 -11.59
N THR A 64 -5.23 -11.32 -11.49
CA THR A 64 -5.73 -12.37 -10.58
C THR A 64 -5.64 -11.93 -9.12
N VAL A 65 -4.46 -11.47 -8.66
CA VAL A 65 -4.30 -11.05 -7.27
C VAL A 65 -5.18 -9.86 -6.93
N GLY A 66 -5.31 -8.88 -7.83
CA GLY A 66 -6.19 -7.73 -7.61
C GLY A 66 -7.66 -8.14 -7.44
N ALA A 67 -8.17 -8.99 -8.31
CA ALA A 67 -9.54 -9.50 -8.24
C ALA A 67 -9.79 -10.33 -6.98
N GLU A 68 -8.86 -11.22 -6.61
CA GLU A 68 -8.98 -12.03 -5.40
C GLU A 68 -8.96 -11.18 -4.12
N SER A 69 -8.07 -10.19 -4.06
CA SER A 69 -7.95 -9.30 -2.89
C SER A 69 -9.23 -8.50 -2.68
N VAL A 70 -9.75 -7.87 -3.74
CA VAL A 70 -11.00 -7.11 -3.65
C VAL A 70 -12.20 -7.99 -3.28
N ALA A 71 -12.24 -9.22 -3.79
CA ALA A 71 -13.36 -10.13 -3.53
C ALA A 71 -13.32 -10.77 -2.14
N LYS A 72 -12.14 -11.05 -1.59
CA LYS A 72 -11.97 -11.88 -0.39
C LYS A 72 -11.60 -11.09 0.86
N GLU A 73 -11.04 -9.89 0.70
CA GLU A 73 -10.48 -9.11 1.81
C GLU A 73 -11.36 -7.90 2.13
N PRO A 74 -12.11 -7.89 3.26
CA PRO A 74 -13.00 -6.78 3.62
C PRO A 74 -12.28 -5.45 3.81
N GLY A 75 -10.99 -5.50 4.13
CA GLY A 75 -10.14 -4.34 4.32
C GLY A 75 -9.58 -3.74 3.03
N VAL A 76 -9.64 -4.47 1.92
CA VAL A 76 -9.20 -4.00 0.59
C VAL A 76 -10.36 -3.27 -0.08
N VAL A 77 -10.22 -1.96 -0.25
CA VAL A 77 -11.22 -1.12 -0.93
C VAL A 77 -11.03 -1.14 -2.44
N CYS A 78 -9.76 -1.11 -2.88
CA CYS A 78 -9.41 -1.04 -4.29
C CYS A 78 -8.01 -1.63 -4.50
N ILE A 79 -7.89 -2.51 -5.48
CA ILE A 79 -6.63 -2.84 -6.14
C ILE A 79 -6.93 -2.80 -7.63
N PHE A 80 -6.45 -1.76 -8.30
CA PHE A 80 -6.78 -1.48 -9.69
C PHE A 80 -5.51 -1.37 -10.54
N PRO A 81 -5.08 -2.49 -11.15
CA PRO A 81 -3.94 -2.48 -12.05
C PRO A 81 -4.31 -1.84 -13.39
N MET A 82 -3.43 -0.97 -13.87
CA MET A 82 -3.57 -0.26 -15.13
C MET A 82 -2.27 -0.33 -15.92
N GLN A 83 -2.38 -0.45 -17.23
CA GLN A 83 -1.28 -0.44 -18.17
C GLN A 83 -1.23 0.89 -18.92
N LYS A 84 -0.04 1.47 -19.07
CA LYS A 84 0.11 2.67 -19.89
C LYS A 84 -0.08 2.32 -21.37
N LYS A 85 -0.96 3.05 -22.07
CA LYS A 85 -1.24 2.80 -23.49
C LYS A 85 -0.01 2.94 -24.38
N GLU A 86 0.81 3.95 -24.10
CA GLU A 86 2.00 4.27 -24.92
C GLU A 86 3.27 3.51 -24.49
N SER A 87 3.22 2.81 -23.35
CA SER A 87 4.32 2.03 -22.80
C SER A 87 3.76 0.82 -22.07
N PRO A 88 3.43 -0.24 -22.79
CA PRO A 88 2.70 -1.41 -22.23
C PRO A 88 3.43 -2.12 -21.08
N THR A 89 4.75 -2.01 -20.99
CA THR A 89 5.53 -2.57 -19.88
C THR A 89 5.46 -1.74 -18.59
N SER A 90 4.91 -0.51 -18.68
CA SER A 90 4.71 0.39 -17.54
C SER A 90 3.34 0.16 -16.92
N ILE A 91 3.32 -0.43 -15.73
CA ILE A 91 2.10 -0.71 -14.98
C ILE A 91 1.97 0.25 -13.80
N ARG A 92 0.75 0.66 -13.51
CA ARG A 92 0.39 1.43 -12.32
C ARG A 92 -0.75 0.73 -11.60
N ILE A 93 -0.60 0.49 -10.31
CA ILE A 93 -1.66 -0.11 -9.50
C ILE A 93 -2.09 0.92 -8.47
N VAL A 94 -3.36 1.28 -8.47
CA VAL A 94 -3.96 2.06 -7.38
C VAL A 94 -4.38 1.07 -6.31
N GLU A 95 -3.87 1.29 -5.09
CA GLU A 95 -4.15 0.46 -3.93
C GLU A 95 -4.80 1.32 -2.84
N ILE A 96 -5.94 0.87 -2.32
CA ILE A 96 -6.64 1.55 -1.24
C ILE A 96 -7.07 0.50 -0.22
N TYR A 97 -6.64 0.69 1.03
CA TYR A 97 -6.98 -0.15 2.17
C TYR A 97 -7.72 0.69 3.23
N ARG A 98 -8.61 0.07 3.99
CA ARG A 98 -9.38 0.75 5.05
C ARG A 98 -8.54 1.25 6.20
N SER A 99 -7.39 0.61 6.44
CA SER A 99 -6.46 0.96 7.53
C SER A 99 -5.08 0.33 7.32
N GLU A 100 -4.12 0.69 8.14
CA GLU A 100 -2.81 0.04 8.18
C GLU A 100 -2.90 -1.44 8.59
N GLU A 101 -3.84 -1.80 9.45
CA GLU A 101 -4.10 -3.19 9.84
C GLU A 101 -4.58 -4.00 8.63
N ALA A 102 -5.56 -3.48 7.88
CA ALA A 102 -6.06 -4.11 6.66
C ALA A 102 -4.95 -4.31 5.61
N TYR A 103 -4.05 -3.34 5.48
CA TYR A 103 -2.88 -3.48 4.63
C TYR A 103 -1.94 -4.60 5.12
N LYS A 104 -1.68 -4.70 6.42
CA LYS A 104 -0.85 -5.78 6.99
C LYS A 104 -1.48 -7.15 6.80
N GLU A 105 -2.80 -7.25 6.97
CA GLU A 105 -3.56 -8.47 6.71
C GLU A 105 -3.44 -8.89 5.25
N HIS A 106 -3.61 -7.95 4.30
CA HIS A 106 -3.40 -8.18 2.87
C HIS A 106 -2.03 -8.81 2.58
N LEU A 107 -0.95 -8.25 3.14
CA LEU A 107 0.40 -8.78 2.96
C LEU A 107 0.59 -10.21 3.46
N ALA A 108 -0.25 -10.66 4.40
CA ALA A 108 -0.21 -11.99 4.98
C ALA A 108 -1.06 -13.02 4.23
N THR A 109 -1.91 -12.59 3.27
CA THR A 109 -2.81 -13.48 2.54
C THR A 109 -2.06 -14.46 1.63
N PRO A 110 -2.58 -15.69 1.45
CA PRO A 110 -1.94 -16.68 0.58
C PRO A 110 -1.83 -16.22 -0.88
N HIS A 111 -2.87 -15.57 -1.42
CA HIS A 111 -2.88 -15.12 -2.81
C HIS A 111 -1.89 -13.97 -3.05
N PHE A 112 -1.75 -13.03 -2.10
CA PHE A 112 -0.73 -11.99 -2.22
C PHE A 112 0.68 -12.56 -2.11
N ARG A 113 0.93 -13.49 -1.17
CA ARG A 113 2.23 -14.17 -1.06
C ARG A 113 2.60 -14.89 -2.33
N LYS A 114 1.67 -15.67 -2.90
CA LYS A 114 1.88 -16.35 -4.19
C LYS A 114 2.27 -15.36 -5.29
N TYR A 115 1.57 -14.24 -5.39
CA TYR A 115 1.91 -13.18 -6.35
C TYR A 115 3.30 -12.61 -6.08
N LYS A 116 3.58 -12.21 -4.83
CA LYS A 116 4.84 -11.59 -4.41
C LYS A 116 6.05 -12.51 -4.63
N GLU A 117 5.88 -13.80 -4.44
CA GLU A 117 6.95 -14.80 -4.64
C GLU A 117 7.10 -15.20 -6.10
N GLY A 118 6.01 -15.21 -6.85
CA GLY A 118 5.98 -15.65 -8.24
C GLY A 118 6.41 -14.61 -9.26
N THR A 119 6.41 -13.30 -8.93
CA THR A 119 6.61 -12.24 -9.93
C THR A 119 7.95 -11.50 -9.91
N PRO A 120 8.87 -11.64 -8.94
CA PRO A 120 10.08 -10.81 -8.87
C PRO A 120 10.96 -10.86 -10.13
N HIS A 121 11.04 -12.01 -10.79
CA HIS A 121 11.81 -12.18 -12.01
C HIS A 121 11.20 -11.50 -13.24
N MET A 122 9.91 -11.17 -13.17
CA MET A 122 9.17 -10.48 -14.24
C MET A 122 9.34 -8.96 -14.15
N ILE A 123 9.73 -8.45 -12.97
CA ILE A 123 9.75 -7.03 -12.64
C ILE A 123 11.14 -6.46 -12.82
N LYS A 124 11.25 -5.44 -13.66
CA LYS A 124 12.46 -4.65 -13.87
C LYS A 124 12.68 -3.61 -12.77
N SER A 125 11.60 -2.96 -12.34
CA SER A 125 11.60 -2.02 -11.22
C SER A 125 10.23 -1.93 -10.57
N LEU A 126 10.22 -1.69 -9.27
CA LEU A 126 9.03 -1.46 -8.46
C LEU A 126 9.28 -0.28 -7.52
N LYS A 127 8.37 0.67 -7.52
CA LYS A 127 8.33 1.78 -6.56
C LYS A 127 6.93 1.87 -5.96
N LEU A 128 6.84 1.86 -4.64
CA LEU A 128 5.59 2.10 -3.91
C LEU A 128 5.56 3.58 -3.49
N VAL A 129 4.57 4.31 -3.98
CA VAL A 129 4.38 5.73 -3.70
C VAL A 129 3.21 5.87 -2.74
N PRO A 130 3.44 6.24 -1.46
CA PRO A 130 2.36 6.55 -0.55
C PRO A 130 1.63 7.81 -1.00
N MET A 131 0.30 7.79 -0.92
CA MET A 131 -0.55 8.89 -1.33
C MET A 131 -1.45 9.30 -0.17
N GLN A 132 -1.77 10.58 -0.08
CA GLN A 132 -2.74 11.11 0.87
C GLN A 132 -4.02 11.52 0.13
N PRO A 133 -5.19 10.98 0.49
CA PRO A 133 -6.45 11.45 -0.07
C PRO A 133 -6.67 12.93 0.25
N LEU A 134 -7.06 13.73 -0.73
CA LEU A 134 -7.39 15.15 -0.51
C LEU A 134 -8.76 15.31 0.15
N ASP A 135 -9.66 14.39 -0.09
CA ASP A 135 -11.02 14.40 0.45
C ASP A 135 -11.45 12.99 0.92
N PRO A 136 -10.94 12.54 2.07
CA PRO A 136 -11.26 11.22 2.59
C PRO A 136 -12.73 11.07 3.00
N ALA A 137 -13.40 12.17 3.36
CA ALA A 137 -14.80 12.15 3.80
C ALA A 137 -15.79 11.77 2.68
N HIS A 138 -15.42 11.92 1.42
CA HIS A 138 -16.26 11.60 0.27
C HIS A 138 -15.76 10.39 -0.54
N ALA A 139 -14.74 9.68 -0.06
CA ALA A 139 -14.17 8.53 -0.76
C ALA A 139 -15.21 7.45 -1.08
N ASP A 140 -16.19 7.22 -0.19
CA ASP A 140 -17.28 6.27 -0.40
C ASP A 140 -18.19 6.64 -1.59
N ARG A 141 -18.34 7.92 -1.92
CA ARG A 141 -19.18 8.40 -3.03
C ARG A 141 -18.53 8.16 -4.39
N ILE A 142 -17.20 8.19 -4.44
CA ILE A 142 -16.45 7.98 -5.68
C ILE A 142 -16.71 6.59 -6.24
N PHE A 143 -16.73 5.58 -5.40
CA PHE A 143 -16.91 4.18 -5.81
C PHE A 143 -18.38 3.79 -6.01
N LYS A 144 -19.33 4.48 -5.38
CA LYS A 144 -20.77 4.18 -5.53
C LYS A 144 -21.29 4.36 -6.96
N LYS A 145 -20.73 5.27 -7.72
CA LYS A 145 -21.16 5.51 -9.11
C LYS A 145 -20.94 4.32 -10.04
N TRP A 146 -19.99 3.44 -9.74
CA TRP A 146 -19.74 2.23 -10.53
C TRP A 146 -20.76 1.11 -10.27
N LEU A 147 -21.45 1.16 -9.13
CA LEU A 147 -22.44 0.18 -8.73
C LEU A 147 -23.86 0.53 -9.22
N LEU A 148 -24.04 1.68 -9.86
CA LEU A 148 -25.34 2.19 -10.26
C LEU A 148 -25.64 2.04 -11.77
N GLN A 149 -24.93 1.13 -12.45
CA GLN A 149 -25.20 0.78 -13.87
C GLN A 149 -26.02 -0.48 -13.98
#